data_c9d53464c7620a358efcda918a4248c7
#
_entry.id   c9d53464c7620a358efcda918a4248c7
#
_cell.length_a   1.000
_cell.length_b   1.000
_cell.length_c   1.000
_cell.angle_alpha   90.00
_cell.angle_beta   90.00
_cell.angle_gamma   90.00
#
_symmetry.space_group_name_H-M   'P 1'
#
loop_
_entity.id
_entity.type
_entity.pdbx_description
1 polymer ?
#
loop_
_entity_poly.entity_id
_entity_poly.type
_entity_poly.pdbx_seq_one_letter_code
_entity_poly.pdbx_strand_id
1 'polypeptide(L)'
;MNINDFEIMAPVGSRESLAAAIQAGADSIYFGIANLNMRARSANTFTIDDLREIARTCDEHGMKSYLTVNTIIYDDDLELMRTIVDAAKEAGISAVIAADVAVMSYARRIGQEVHLSTQLNISNVEALRFYAQFADVVVLARELNLEQVAEIYRHI
;
A
#
# COMPACT_ATOMS: atom_id res chain seq x y z
N MET A 1 18.34 18.85 1.14
CA MET A 1 17.66 17.59 1.46
C MET A 1 17.29 17.67 2.93
N ASN A 2 16.01 17.78 3.23
CA ASN A 2 15.50 17.88 4.60
C ASN A 2 15.07 16.48 5.07
N ILE A 3 15.18 16.18 6.36
CA ILE A 3 14.73 14.89 6.91
C ILE A 3 13.22 14.67 6.63
N ASN A 4 12.45 15.73 6.52
CA ASN A 4 11.02 15.69 6.21
C ASN A 4 10.71 15.34 4.73
N ASP A 5 11.74 15.25 3.87
CA ASP A 5 11.58 14.80 2.48
C ASP A 5 11.53 13.28 2.36
N PHE A 6 11.74 12.56 3.47
CA PHE A 6 11.77 11.11 3.54
C PHE A 6 10.64 10.59 4.42
N GLU A 7 10.05 9.48 4.03
CA GLU A 7 9.06 8.75 4.80
C GLU A 7 9.62 7.36 5.15
N ILE A 8 9.75 7.08 6.44
CA ILE A 8 10.18 5.76 6.94
C ILE A 8 8.94 4.91 7.11
N MET A 9 8.80 3.91 6.25
CA MET A 9 7.67 2.99 6.22
C MET A 9 8.05 1.63 6.82
N ALA A 10 7.36 1.22 7.89
CA ALA A 10 7.61 -0.04 8.59
C ALA A 10 6.59 -1.14 8.23
N PRO A 11 7.04 -2.40 8.06
CA PRO A 11 6.14 -3.52 7.86
C PRO A 11 5.48 -3.93 9.19
N VAL A 12 4.17 -4.14 9.18
CA VAL A 12 3.41 -4.59 10.36
C VAL A 12 2.67 -5.88 10.03
N GLY A 13 3.00 -6.94 10.77
CA GLY A 13 2.37 -8.25 10.65
C GLY A 13 1.73 -8.74 11.94
N SER A 14 1.89 -8.00 13.05
CA SER A 14 1.36 -8.33 14.37
C SER A 14 1.17 -7.04 15.19
N ARG A 15 0.47 -7.15 16.32
CA ARG A 15 0.32 -6.03 17.27
C ARG A 15 1.66 -5.60 17.87
N GLU A 16 2.55 -6.54 18.10
CA GLU A 16 3.90 -6.30 18.60
C GLU A 16 4.75 -5.51 17.61
N SER A 17 4.66 -5.85 16.32
CA SER A 17 5.37 -5.10 15.27
C SER A 17 4.77 -3.70 15.06
N LEU A 18 3.47 -3.50 15.27
CA LEU A 18 2.86 -2.17 15.29
C LEU A 18 3.41 -1.33 16.44
N ALA A 19 3.44 -1.89 17.65
CA ALA A 19 4.00 -1.19 18.80
C ALA A 19 5.48 -0.83 18.60
N ALA A 20 6.26 -1.76 18.02
CA ALA A 20 7.67 -1.51 17.70
C ALA A 20 7.85 -0.39 16.66
N ALA A 21 7.02 -0.35 15.61
CA ALA A 21 7.04 0.70 14.61
C ALA A 21 6.74 2.09 15.21
N ILE A 22 5.76 2.16 16.10
CA ILE A 22 5.41 3.39 16.83
C ILE A 22 6.59 3.84 17.71
N GLN A 23 7.17 2.93 18.50
CA GLN A 23 8.30 3.24 19.37
C GLN A 23 9.55 3.67 18.58
N ALA A 24 9.77 3.10 17.41
CA ALA A 24 10.89 3.45 16.55
C ALA A 24 10.69 4.79 15.81
N GLY A 25 9.51 5.39 15.88
CA GLY A 25 9.20 6.66 15.21
C GLY A 25 9.06 6.54 13.71
N ALA A 26 8.50 5.42 13.21
CA ALA A 26 8.15 5.28 11.81
C ALA A 26 7.10 6.33 11.39
N ASP A 27 7.22 6.86 10.17
CA ASP A 27 6.27 7.84 9.62
C ASP A 27 5.01 7.17 9.09
N SER A 28 5.14 5.91 8.68
CA SER A 28 4.05 5.11 8.14
C SER A 28 4.25 3.63 8.38
N ILE A 29 3.15 2.90 8.23
CA ILE A 29 3.18 1.43 8.26
C ILE A 29 2.47 0.85 7.03
N TYR A 30 2.80 -0.39 6.68
CA TYR A 30 2.00 -1.17 5.77
C TYR A 30 1.68 -2.55 6.35
N PHE A 31 0.47 -3.02 6.10
CA PHE A 31 -0.04 -4.28 6.63
C PHE A 31 -1.05 -4.90 5.66
N GLY A 32 -1.37 -6.18 5.85
CA GLY A 32 -2.36 -6.89 5.06
C GLY A 32 -3.42 -7.53 5.94
N ILE A 33 -4.61 -7.69 5.38
CA ILE A 33 -5.73 -8.41 6.01
C ILE A 33 -6.23 -9.52 5.09
N ALA A 34 -6.85 -10.56 5.66
CA ALA A 34 -7.39 -11.71 4.94
C ALA A 34 -6.38 -12.31 3.94
N ASN A 35 -6.85 -12.92 2.86
CA ASN A 35 -6.02 -13.65 1.90
C ASN A 35 -5.61 -12.83 0.66
N LEU A 36 -5.93 -11.54 0.60
CA LEU A 36 -5.66 -10.69 -0.57
C LEU A 36 -4.36 -9.89 -0.48
N ASN A 37 -3.35 -10.41 0.20
CA ASN A 37 -2.02 -9.83 0.26
C ASN A 37 -0.94 -10.91 0.19
N MET A 38 0.27 -10.54 -0.24
CA MET A 38 1.39 -11.49 -0.40
C MET A 38 1.90 -12.09 0.91
N ARG A 39 1.46 -11.57 2.06
CA ARG A 39 1.78 -12.06 3.41
C ARG A 39 0.71 -13.01 3.98
N ALA A 40 -0.32 -13.35 3.22
CA ALA A 40 -1.43 -14.20 3.65
C ALA A 40 -1.04 -15.59 4.19
N ARG A 41 0.20 -16.01 3.97
CA ARG A 41 0.74 -17.29 4.47
C ARG A 41 1.31 -17.20 5.90
N SER A 42 1.34 -16.02 6.53
CA SER A 42 1.74 -15.89 7.92
C SER A 42 0.60 -16.28 8.86
N ALA A 43 0.94 -16.90 9.99
CA ALA A 43 -0.03 -17.43 10.95
C ALA A 43 -0.92 -16.39 11.65
N ASN A 44 -0.60 -15.11 11.51
CA ASN A 44 -1.30 -13.99 12.12
C ASN A 44 -1.82 -13.06 11.04
N THR A 45 -3.00 -13.38 10.49
CA THR A 45 -3.68 -12.51 9.51
C THR A 45 -4.63 -11.58 10.25
N PHE A 46 -4.47 -10.28 10.05
CA PHE A 46 -5.41 -9.28 10.57
C PHE A 46 -6.79 -9.40 9.91
N THR A 47 -7.83 -9.06 10.66
CA THR A 47 -9.22 -8.99 10.22
C THR A 47 -9.60 -7.56 9.80
N ILE A 48 -10.82 -7.38 9.26
CA ILE A 48 -11.38 -6.04 8.99
C ILE A 48 -11.54 -5.22 10.29
N ASP A 49 -11.85 -5.85 11.41
CA ASP A 49 -11.93 -5.16 12.69
C ASP A 49 -10.54 -4.71 13.17
N ASP A 50 -9.53 -5.54 12.99
CA ASP A 50 -8.14 -5.15 13.24
C ASP A 50 -7.70 -3.98 12.35
N LEU A 51 -8.14 -3.94 11.09
CA LEU A 51 -7.88 -2.82 10.17
C LEU A 51 -8.37 -1.50 10.75
N ARG A 52 -9.59 -1.46 11.27
CA ARG A 52 -10.16 -0.25 11.89
C ARG A 52 -9.38 0.18 13.11
N GLU A 53 -8.96 -0.76 13.94
CA GLU A 53 -8.14 -0.49 15.12
C GLU A 53 -6.75 0.03 14.74
N ILE A 54 -6.09 -0.58 13.76
CA ILE A 54 -4.79 -0.15 13.25
C ILE A 54 -4.88 1.26 12.67
N ALA A 55 -5.89 1.54 11.85
CA ALA A 55 -6.09 2.87 11.25
C ALA A 55 -6.24 3.94 12.34
N ARG A 56 -7.05 3.69 13.36
CA ARG A 56 -7.23 4.59 14.50
C ARG A 56 -5.93 4.79 15.26
N THR A 57 -5.19 3.72 15.56
CA THR A 57 -3.92 3.79 16.27
C THR A 57 -2.89 4.63 15.49
N CYS A 58 -2.82 4.45 14.19
CA CYS A 58 -1.94 5.26 13.34
C CYS A 58 -2.32 6.74 13.36
N ASP A 59 -3.61 7.05 13.25
CA ASP A 59 -4.12 8.42 13.30
C ASP A 59 -3.79 9.11 14.63
N GLU A 60 -4.00 8.41 15.76
CA GLU A 60 -3.65 8.89 17.11
C GLU A 60 -2.15 9.22 17.28
N HIS A 61 -1.29 8.57 16.51
CA HIS A 61 0.17 8.80 16.52
C HIS A 61 0.69 9.64 15.37
N GLY A 62 -0.20 10.20 14.54
CA GLY A 62 0.17 11.02 13.39
C GLY A 62 0.89 10.23 12.29
N MET A 63 0.67 8.91 12.21
CA MET A 63 1.29 8.02 11.24
C MET A 63 0.33 7.73 10.08
N LYS A 64 0.88 7.55 8.89
CA LYS A 64 0.11 7.04 7.76
C LYS A 64 -0.03 5.51 7.85
N SER A 65 -1.12 4.99 7.30
CA SER A 65 -1.38 3.56 7.21
C SER A 65 -1.65 3.15 5.77
N TYR A 66 -1.00 2.08 5.32
CA TYR A 66 -1.15 1.54 3.98
C TYR A 66 -1.61 0.09 4.03
N LEU A 67 -2.71 -0.20 3.34
CA LEU A 67 -3.25 -1.55 3.27
C LEU A 67 -2.76 -2.26 2.01
N THR A 68 -2.10 -3.41 2.16
CA THR A 68 -1.69 -4.23 1.01
C THR A 68 -2.85 -5.07 0.49
N VAL A 69 -3.21 -4.85 -0.78
CA VAL A 69 -4.14 -5.64 -1.58
C VAL A 69 -3.42 -5.96 -2.89
N ASN A 70 -2.27 -6.60 -2.78
CA ASN A 70 -1.28 -6.71 -3.84
C ASN A 70 -1.07 -8.15 -4.37
N THR A 71 -2.06 -9.01 -4.20
CA THR A 71 -2.13 -10.32 -4.85
C THR A 71 -2.84 -10.22 -6.20
N ILE A 72 -2.75 -11.28 -6.99
CA ILE A 72 -3.62 -11.47 -8.15
C ILE A 72 -5.05 -11.66 -7.66
N ILE A 73 -6.00 -10.99 -8.28
CA ILE A 73 -7.42 -11.06 -7.95
C ILE A 73 -8.13 -11.91 -9.01
N TYR A 74 -8.75 -13.00 -8.57
CA TYR A 74 -9.61 -13.82 -9.40
C TYR A 74 -11.06 -13.36 -9.31
N ASP A 75 -11.91 -13.79 -10.23
CA ASP A 75 -13.32 -13.40 -10.25
C ASP A 75 -14.04 -13.70 -8.93
N ASP A 76 -13.71 -14.81 -8.28
CA ASP A 76 -14.25 -15.21 -6.99
C ASP A 76 -13.80 -14.30 -5.82
N ASP A 77 -12.71 -13.57 -6.00
CA ASP A 77 -12.17 -12.66 -4.99
C ASP A 77 -12.74 -11.24 -5.08
N LEU A 78 -13.43 -10.89 -6.16
CA LEU A 78 -13.84 -9.51 -6.43
C LEU A 78 -14.76 -8.92 -5.35
N GLU A 79 -15.66 -9.72 -4.81
CA GLU A 79 -16.57 -9.26 -3.75
C GLU A 79 -15.82 -8.99 -2.45
N LEU A 80 -14.94 -9.91 -2.05
CA LEU A 80 -14.09 -9.75 -0.88
C LEU A 80 -13.15 -8.54 -1.04
N MET A 81 -12.55 -8.39 -2.21
CA MET A 81 -11.68 -7.24 -2.53
C MET A 81 -12.42 -5.93 -2.36
N ARG A 82 -13.65 -5.80 -2.88
CA ARG A 82 -14.46 -4.59 -2.72
C ARG A 82 -14.77 -4.30 -1.25
N THR A 83 -15.18 -5.32 -0.51
CA THR A 83 -15.46 -5.21 0.93
C THR A 83 -14.23 -4.70 1.70
N ILE A 84 -13.03 -5.21 1.38
CA ILE A 84 -11.78 -4.80 2.02
C ILE A 84 -11.43 -3.35 1.67
N VAL A 85 -11.53 -2.96 0.40
CA VAL A 85 -11.20 -1.60 -0.05
C VAL A 85 -12.21 -0.59 0.50
N ASP A 86 -13.49 -0.94 0.58
CA ASP A 86 -14.52 -0.11 1.22
C ASP A 86 -14.22 0.09 2.71
N ALA A 87 -13.88 -0.99 3.43
CA ALA A 87 -13.51 -0.90 4.83
C ALA A 87 -12.26 -0.03 5.06
N ALA A 88 -11.27 -0.10 4.15
CA ALA A 88 -10.09 0.75 4.19
C ALA A 88 -10.47 2.23 4.04
N LYS A 89 -11.33 2.54 3.07
CA LYS A 89 -11.84 3.91 2.86
C LYS A 89 -12.59 4.43 4.07
N GLU A 90 -13.51 3.65 4.61
CA GLU A 90 -14.32 4.01 5.79
C GLU A 90 -13.45 4.23 7.05
N ALA A 91 -12.42 3.42 7.23
CA ALA A 91 -11.50 3.52 8.37
C ALA A 91 -10.50 4.67 8.26
N GLY A 92 -10.38 5.32 7.11
CA GLY A 92 -9.42 6.39 6.89
C GLY A 92 -8.00 5.91 6.62
N ILE A 93 -7.84 4.70 6.06
CA ILE A 93 -6.55 4.21 5.58
C ILE A 93 -6.00 5.18 4.53
N SER A 94 -4.73 5.54 4.66
CA SER A 94 -4.09 6.57 3.80
C SER A 94 -4.06 6.15 2.34
N ALA A 95 -3.65 4.92 2.04
CA ALA A 95 -3.70 4.37 0.68
C ALA A 95 -3.80 2.84 0.67
N VAL A 96 -4.23 2.28 -0.45
CA VAL A 96 -4.10 0.85 -0.73
C VAL A 96 -2.90 0.60 -1.64
N ILE A 97 -2.13 -0.44 -1.35
CA ILE A 97 -1.01 -0.89 -2.17
C ILE A 97 -1.51 -2.00 -3.09
N ALA A 98 -1.58 -1.72 -4.38
CA ALA A 98 -2.21 -2.58 -5.39
C ALA A 98 -1.20 -3.11 -6.41
N ALA A 99 -1.49 -4.29 -6.95
CA ALA A 99 -0.79 -4.88 -8.10
C ALA A 99 -1.75 -5.33 -9.20
N ASP A 100 -3.04 -5.42 -8.90
CA ASP A 100 -4.07 -5.85 -9.85
C ASP A 100 -4.94 -4.67 -10.30
N VAL A 101 -5.27 -4.63 -11.58
CA VAL A 101 -6.09 -3.56 -12.19
C VAL A 101 -7.49 -3.51 -11.57
N ALA A 102 -8.05 -4.64 -11.13
CA ALA A 102 -9.35 -4.65 -10.47
C ALA A 102 -9.34 -3.83 -9.16
N VAL A 103 -8.27 -3.96 -8.36
CA VAL A 103 -8.08 -3.15 -7.14
C VAL A 103 -7.90 -1.68 -7.48
N MET A 104 -7.01 -1.37 -8.43
CA MET A 104 -6.73 0.01 -8.86
C MET A 104 -7.99 0.72 -9.33
N SER A 105 -8.72 0.07 -10.24
CA SER A 105 -9.97 0.60 -10.81
C SER A 105 -11.04 0.84 -9.75
N TYR A 106 -11.22 -0.11 -8.84
CA TYR A 106 -12.21 0.00 -7.78
C TYR A 106 -11.86 1.11 -6.79
N ALA A 107 -10.62 1.11 -6.28
CA ALA A 107 -10.13 2.11 -5.34
C ALA A 107 -10.25 3.54 -5.90
N ARG A 108 -9.83 3.75 -7.15
CA ARG A 108 -9.98 5.05 -7.83
C ARG A 108 -11.45 5.48 -7.93
N ARG A 109 -12.35 4.56 -8.24
CA ARG A 109 -13.79 4.86 -8.38
C ARG A 109 -14.41 5.35 -7.08
N ILE A 110 -13.99 4.83 -5.92
CA ILE A 110 -14.49 5.26 -4.61
C ILE A 110 -13.64 6.39 -3.98
N GLY A 111 -12.65 6.89 -4.68
CA GLY A 111 -11.77 7.97 -4.21
C GLY A 111 -10.77 7.54 -3.13
N GLN A 112 -10.38 6.26 -3.11
CA GLN A 112 -9.28 5.77 -2.27
C GLN A 112 -7.96 5.98 -2.98
N GLU A 113 -6.96 6.53 -2.28
CA GLU A 113 -5.59 6.69 -2.80
C GLU A 113 -4.97 5.33 -3.11
N VAL A 114 -4.25 5.25 -4.23
CA VAL A 114 -3.63 4.02 -4.72
C VAL A 114 -2.13 4.18 -4.85
N HIS A 115 -1.38 3.31 -4.20
CA HIS A 115 0.05 3.13 -4.39
C HIS A 115 0.30 1.83 -5.16
N LEU A 116 1.15 1.88 -6.17
CA LEU A 116 1.47 0.69 -6.97
C LEU A 116 2.56 -0.13 -6.30
N SER A 117 2.29 -1.43 -6.20
CA SER A 117 3.26 -2.38 -5.64
C SER A 117 4.49 -2.52 -6.54
N THR A 118 5.64 -2.76 -5.92
CA THR A 118 6.88 -3.16 -6.62
C THR A 118 6.72 -4.40 -7.50
N GLN A 119 5.70 -5.22 -7.27
CA GLN A 119 5.39 -6.41 -8.07
C GLN A 119 5.01 -6.10 -9.53
N LEU A 120 4.63 -4.87 -9.84
CA LEU A 120 4.39 -4.44 -11.22
C LEU A 120 5.66 -4.23 -12.02
N ASN A 121 6.84 -4.29 -11.36
CA ASN A 121 8.15 -4.17 -12.00
C ASN A 121 8.27 -2.95 -12.92
N ILE A 122 7.77 -1.81 -12.50
CA ILE A 122 7.83 -0.56 -13.28
C ILE A 122 9.28 -0.10 -13.35
N SER A 123 9.85 -0.21 -14.55
CA SER A 123 11.29 -0.04 -14.78
C SER A 123 11.65 0.96 -15.89
N ASN A 124 10.63 1.62 -16.47
CA ASN A 124 10.84 2.58 -17.54
C ASN A 124 9.71 3.62 -17.59
N VAL A 125 9.94 4.68 -18.36
CA VAL A 125 9.04 5.82 -18.48
C VAL A 125 7.68 5.44 -19.07
N GLU A 126 7.63 4.52 -20.03
CA GLU A 126 6.37 4.11 -20.66
C GLU A 126 5.49 3.32 -19.71
N ALA A 127 6.07 2.41 -18.92
CA ALA A 127 5.35 1.72 -17.86
C ALA A 127 4.85 2.71 -16.80
N LEU A 128 5.69 3.68 -16.38
CA LEU A 128 5.28 4.75 -15.47
C LEU A 128 4.06 5.51 -16.01
N ARG A 129 4.10 5.99 -17.25
CA ARG A 129 3.00 6.75 -17.88
C ARG A 129 1.70 5.95 -17.94
N PHE A 130 1.81 4.67 -18.27
CA PHE A 130 0.64 3.79 -18.30
C PHE A 130 0.01 3.66 -16.92
N TYR A 131 0.81 3.31 -15.91
CA TYR A 131 0.28 3.06 -14.57
C TYR A 131 -0.08 4.33 -13.79
N ALA A 132 0.50 5.47 -14.11
CA ALA A 132 0.16 6.76 -13.49
C ALA A 132 -1.32 7.16 -13.69
N GLN A 133 -2.01 6.56 -14.66
CA GLN A 133 -3.46 6.75 -14.84
C GLN A 133 -4.27 6.17 -13.67
N PHE A 134 -3.73 5.21 -12.95
CA PHE A 134 -4.44 4.44 -11.92
C PHE A 134 -3.97 4.73 -10.50
N ALA A 135 -2.88 5.46 -10.33
CA ALA A 135 -2.23 5.57 -9.04
C ALA A 135 -1.68 6.96 -8.74
N ASP A 136 -1.51 7.21 -7.47
CA ASP A 136 -0.97 8.44 -6.91
C ASP A 136 0.52 8.30 -6.60
N VAL A 137 0.97 7.09 -6.25
CA VAL A 137 2.36 6.75 -5.98
C VAL A 137 2.76 5.47 -6.72
N VAL A 138 3.95 5.46 -7.29
CA VAL A 138 4.53 4.32 -7.99
C VAL A 138 5.78 3.85 -7.25
N VAL A 139 5.82 2.56 -6.88
CA VAL A 139 7.03 1.92 -6.38
C VAL A 139 7.76 1.28 -7.56
N LEU A 140 8.95 1.79 -7.86
CA LEU A 140 9.76 1.33 -8.99
C LEU A 140 10.36 -0.06 -8.74
N ALA A 141 10.74 -0.72 -9.83
CA ALA A 141 11.44 -2.00 -9.77
C ALA A 141 12.77 -1.87 -9.01
N ARG A 142 13.10 -2.87 -8.19
CA ARG A 142 14.29 -2.88 -7.33
C ARG A 142 15.60 -3.07 -8.08
N GLU A 143 15.55 -3.51 -9.33
CA GLU A 143 16.68 -3.79 -10.22
C GLU A 143 17.25 -2.52 -10.84
N LEU A 144 16.60 -1.38 -10.69
CA LEU A 144 17.04 -0.10 -11.24
C LEU A 144 18.26 0.44 -10.49
N ASN A 145 19.20 0.97 -11.23
CA ASN A 145 20.27 1.81 -10.66
C ASN A 145 19.80 3.27 -10.50
N LEU A 146 20.58 4.09 -9.80
CA LEU A 146 20.24 5.48 -9.52
C LEU A 146 20.07 6.35 -10.78
N GLU A 147 20.81 6.10 -11.84
CA GLU A 147 20.70 6.83 -13.11
C GLU A 147 19.35 6.54 -13.77
N GLN A 148 18.93 5.28 -13.78
CA GLN A 148 17.64 4.85 -14.30
C GLN A 148 16.47 5.44 -13.47
N VAL A 149 16.58 5.44 -12.15
CA VAL A 149 15.61 6.09 -11.26
C VAL A 149 15.52 7.58 -11.55
N ALA A 150 16.67 8.27 -11.70
CA ALA A 150 16.71 9.69 -12.01
C ALA A 150 16.09 10.00 -13.39
N GLU A 151 16.28 9.12 -14.39
CA GLU A 151 15.65 9.27 -15.69
C GLU A 151 14.11 9.16 -15.60
N ILE A 152 13.60 8.16 -14.90
CA ILE A 152 12.17 8.00 -14.69
C ILE A 152 11.60 9.21 -13.92
N TYR A 153 12.30 9.67 -12.88
CA TYR A 153 11.87 10.81 -12.06
C TYR A 153 11.70 12.11 -12.87
N ARG A 154 12.52 12.34 -13.89
CA ARG A 154 12.38 13.53 -14.77
C ARG A 154 11.07 13.58 -15.55
N HIS A 155 10.32 12.49 -15.59
CA HIS A 155 9.07 12.36 -16.35
C HIS A 155 7.81 12.31 -15.45
N ILE A 156 7.97 12.57 -14.17
CA ILE A 156 6.89 12.67 -13.19
C ILE A 156 6.26 14.07 -13.18
#